data_e2b195dc97fbfe50965a319fe47fcb3e
#
_entry.id   e2b195dc97fbfe50965a319fe47fcb3e
#
_cell.length_a   1.000
_cell.length_b   1.000
_cell.length_c   1.000
_cell.angle_alpha   90.00
_cell.angle_beta   90.00
_cell.angle_gamma   90.00
#
_symmetry.space_group_name_H-M   'P 1'
#
loop_
_entity.id
_entity.type
_entity.pdbx_description
1 polymer ?
#
loop_
_entity_poly.entity_id
_entity_poly.type
_entity_poly.pdbx_seq_one_letter_code
_entity_poly.pdbx_strand_id
1 'polypeptide(L)'
;HGVNTRSANPVLDSANPLDASLAGALPAALQSVQERHFGITYNPQGTTDATTYLSTDAAPSSGSLFINLSHFQNTRDHLKQAVMDQLNVIASLGDMDVDQNASNGPDFDTDHVYLVGHSLGAMVGLTTAAVANISTRADIPRIQATAILNGGGQLTRLLENSPNTEFGAPVILAGLAASGLNQNTKNYESYFNVFQGIIDSGDPINFAAQLTATGTPSYFMEMTNDQVVPVDADNEPNA
;
A
#
# COMPACT_ATOMS: atom_id res chain seq x y z
N HIS A 1 -4.96 3.53 -2.95
CA HIS A 1 -6.27 3.09 -2.47
C HIS A 1 -7.01 2.36 -3.59
N GLY A 2 -7.99 1.58 -3.30
CA GLY A 2 -8.72 0.81 -4.31
C GLY A 2 -8.26 -0.64 -4.40
N VAL A 3 -7.59 -1.09 -3.40
CA VAL A 3 -7.09 -2.46 -3.30
C VAL A 3 -8.17 -3.53 -3.12
N ASN A 4 -9.42 -3.17 -2.82
CA ASN A 4 -10.47 -4.15 -2.50
C ASN A 4 -11.68 -4.15 -3.44
N THR A 5 -11.69 -3.34 -4.47
CA THR A 5 -12.95 -3.07 -5.19
C THR A 5 -12.89 -3.38 -6.67
N ARG A 6 -11.76 -3.89 -7.17
CA ARG A 6 -11.61 -4.11 -8.61
C ARG A 6 -11.83 -5.57 -8.97
N SER A 7 -12.65 -5.76 -9.99
CA SER A 7 -12.88 -7.05 -10.63
C SER A 7 -11.71 -7.44 -11.55
N ALA A 8 -11.94 -8.20 -12.58
CA ALA A 8 -10.91 -8.70 -13.47
C ALA A 8 -10.04 -7.64 -14.18
N ASN A 9 -10.46 -6.38 -14.20
CA ASN A 9 -9.66 -5.27 -14.73
C ASN A 9 -9.28 -4.30 -13.60
N PRO A 10 -8.01 -4.23 -13.18
CA PRO A 10 -7.57 -3.36 -12.09
C PRO A 10 -7.67 -1.87 -12.42
N VAL A 11 -7.76 -1.51 -13.67
CA VAL A 11 -7.87 -0.11 -14.12
C VAL A 11 -9.33 0.34 -14.17
N LEU A 12 -10.23 -0.56 -14.56
CA LEU A 12 -11.64 -0.26 -14.73
C LEU A 12 -12.52 -1.32 -14.11
N ASP A 13 -13.50 -0.91 -13.34
CA ASP A 13 -14.56 -1.77 -12.85
C ASP A 13 -15.75 -1.72 -13.82
N SER A 14 -16.02 -2.82 -14.51
CA SER A 14 -17.13 -2.91 -15.46
C SER A 14 -18.52 -2.77 -14.82
N ALA A 15 -18.60 -2.94 -13.50
CA ALA A 15 -19.83 -2.71 -12.74
C ALA A 15 -20.06 -1.22 -12.44
N ASN A 16 -19.02 -0.39 -12.55
CA ASN A 16 -19.13 1.05 -12.39
C ASN A 16 -19.48 1.71 -13.74
N PRO A 17 -20.62 2.42 -13.85
CA PRO A 17 -21.01 3.08 -15.10
C PRO A 17 -19.98 4.07 -15.65
N LEU A 18 -19.22 4.73 -14.78
CA LEU A 18 -18.15 5.64 -15.20
C LEU A 18 -16.98 4.87 -15.81
N ASP A 19 -16.56 3.79 -15.18
CA ASP A 19 -15.48 2.95 -15.69
C ASP A 19 -15.89 2.26 -17.00
N ALA A 20 -17.14 1.82 -17.12
CA ALA A 20 -17.68 1.24 -18.33
C ALA A 20 -17.68 2.25 -19.51
N SER A 21 -17.93 3.52 -19.23
CA SER A 21 -17.89 4.58 -20.26
C SER A 21 -16.46 4.89 -20.71
N LEU A 22 -15.48 4.72 -19.84
CA LEU A 22 -14.06 4.97 -20.13
C LEU A 22 -13.37 3.76 -20.77
N ALA A 23 -13.93 2.55 -20.61
CA ALA A 23 -13.34 1.31 -21.13
C ALA A 23 -13.06 1.36 -22.65
N GLY A 24 -13.96 1.98 -23.41
CA GLY A 24 -13.79 2.14 -24.85
C GLY A 24 -12.82 3.26 -25.27
N ALA A 25 -12.47 4.15 -24.35
CA ALA A 25 -11.58 5.27 -24.60
C ALA A 25 -10.10 4.97 -24.23
N LEU A 26 -9.85 3.90 -23.48
CA LEU A 26 -8.50 3.52 -23.12
C LEU A 26 -7.74 2.90 -24.27
N PRO A 27 -6.45 3.20 -24.41
CA PRO A 27 -5.55 2.47 -25.32
C PRO A 27 -5.63 0.96 -25.07
N ALA A 28 -5.57 0.17 -26.13
CA ALA A 28 -5.69 -1.30 -26.08
C ALA A 28 -4.72 -1.94 -25.07
N ALA A 29 -3.53 -1.37 -24.91
CA ALA A 29 -2.54 -1.82 -23.93
C ALA A 29 -3.02 -1.72 -22.49
N LEU A 30 -3.87 -0.74 -22.18
CA LEU A 30 -4.42 -0.58 -20.83
C LEU A 30 -5.69 -1.40 -20.60
N GLN A 31 -6.37 -1.84 -21.66
CA GLN A 31 -7.55 -2.69 -21.56
C GLN A 31 -7.21 -4.12 -21.14
N SER A 32 -5.97 -4.55 -21.34
CA SER A 32 -5.48 -5.90 -21.00
C SER A 32 -4.69 -5.98 -19.70
N VAL A 33 -4.64 -4.91 -18.93
CA VAL A 33 -3.92 -4.90 -17.64
C VAL A 33 -4.61 -5.82 -16.65
N GLN A 34 -3.82 -6.65 -15.97
CA GLN A 34 -4.30 -7.60 -14.97
C GLN A 34 -3.77 -7.25 -13.60
N GLU A 35 -4.48 -7.71 -12.58
CA GLU A 35 -4.01 -7.66 -11.20
C GLU A 35 -2.70 -8.43 -11.03
N ARG A 36 -1.81 -7.95 -10.16
CA ARG A 36 -0.49 -8.56 -9.93
C ARG A 36 -0.57 -10.00 -9.40
N HIS A 37 -1.63 -10.34 -8.67
CA HIS A 37 -1.82 -11.72 -8.19
C HIS A 37 -2.17 -12.72 -9.31
N PHE A 38 -2.49 -12.25 -10.53
CA PHE A 38 -2.73 -13.08 -11.72
C PHE A 38 -3.72 -14.23 -11.51
N GLY A 39 -4.76 -14.03 -10.70
CA GLY A 39 -5.73 -15.08 -10.35
C GLY A 39 -5.19 -16.12 -9.35
N ILE A 40 -4.05 -15.89 -8.74
CA ILE A 40 -3.50 -16.75 -7.69
C ILE A 40 -4.03 -16.30 -6.34
N THR A 41 -4.52 -17.23 -5.52
CA THR A 41 -4.92 -16.98 -4.14
C THR A 41 -4.17 -17.89 -3.18
N TYR A 42 -4.08 -17.44 -1.93
CA TYR A 42 -3.49 -18.23 -0.86
C TYR A 42 -4.49 -19.31 -0.39
N ASN A 43 -3.99 -20.55 -0.23
CA ASN A 43 -4.77 -21.61 0.39
C ASN A 43 -4.48 -21.70 1.89
N PRO A 44 -5.36 -21.21 2.76
CA PRO A 44 -5.12 -21.23 4.20
C PRO A 44 -5.27 -22.62 4.82
N GLN A 45 -5.81 -23.61 4.10
CA GLN A 45 -6.16 -24.93 4.63
C GLN A 45 -5.15 -26.02 4.30
N GLY A 46 -4.23 -25.72 3.45
CA GLY A 46 -3.42 -26.77 2.90
C GLY A 46 -2.03 -26.80 3.44
N THR A 47 -1.77 -27.39 4.48
CA THR A 47 -0.42 -27.83 4.78
C THR A 47 0.51 -26.81 5.41
N THR A 48 1.50 -27.30 6.06
CA THR A 48 2.66 -26.62 6.62
C THR A 48 3.48 -25.80 5.62
N ASP A 49 3.11 -25.84 4.36
CA ASP A 49 3.73 -25.04 3.30
C ASP A 49 2.91 -23.78 3.06
N ALA A 50 3.30 -22.75 3.76
CA ALA A 50 2.70 -21.43 3.73
C ALA A 50 2.79 -20.73 2.36
N THR A 51 3.36 -21.35 1.38
CA THR A 51 3.61 -20.80 0.04
C THR A 51 2.77 -21.43 -1.06
N THR A 52 1.85 -22.30 -0.72
CA THR A 52 1.00 -22.92 -1.75
C THR A 52 -0.08 -21.95 -2.18
N TYR A 53 0.15 -21.31 -3.30
CA TYR A 53 -0.85 -20.51 -4.00
C TYR A 53 -1.63 -21.41 -4.95
N LEU A 54 -2.94 -21.33 -4.89
CA LEU A 54 -3.82 -22.02 -5.85
C LEU A 54 -4.33 -21.01 -6.87
N SER A 55 -4.24 -21.38 -8.14
CA SER A 55 -5.02 -20.72 -9.17
C SER A 55 -6.51 -20.97 -8.89
N THR A 56 -7.31 -19.92 -8.86
CA THR A 56 -8.76 -20.04 -8.68
C THR A 56 -9.47 -19.39 -9.86
N ASP A 57 -10.62 -19.96 -10.22
CA ASP A 57 -11.51 -19.34 -11.21
C ASP A 57 -12.21 -18.09 -10.65
N ALA A 58 -12.22 -17.94 -9.33
CA ALA A 58 -12.67 -16.74 -8.64
C ALA A 58 -11.45 -15.96 -8.17
N ALA A 59 -11.15 -14.85 -8.83
CA ALA A 59 -10.14 -13.92 -8.34
C ALA A 59 -10.51 -13.45 -6.95
N PRO A 60 -9.58 -13.46 -5.98
CA PRO A 60 -9.80 -12.81 -4.70
C PRO A 60 -10.06 -11.32 -4.94
N SER A 61 -10.74 -10.67 -4.03
CA SER A 61 -10.89 -9.22 -4.10
C SER A 61 -9.51 -8.55 -4.18
N SER A 62 -9.40 -7.54 -5.02
CA SER A 62 -8.15 -6.83 -5.26
C SER A 62 -7.50 -6.40 -3.94
N GLY A 63 -6.22 -6.70 -3.80
CA GLY A 63 -5.43 -6.33 -2.64
C GLY A 63 -5.67 -7.16 -1.37
N SER A 64 -6.54 -8.17 -1.41
CA SER A 64 -6.83 -9.01 -0.24
C SER A 64 -5.59 -9.72 0.33
N LEU A 65 -4.55 -9.90 -0.47
CA LEU A 65 -3.29 -10.51 -0.07
C LEU A 65 -2.21 -9.48 0.32
N PHE A 66 -2.50 -8.18 0.25
CA PHE A 66 -1.49 -7.13 0.48
C PHE A 66 -0.97 -7.15 1.92
N ILE A 67 -1.87 -7.25 2.90
CA ILE A 67 -1.53 -7.44 4.31
C ILE A 67 -1.89 -8.87 4.69
N ASN A 68 -0.88 -9.67 5.03
CA ASN A 68 -1.06 -11.07 5.40
C ASN A 68 -0.52 -11.31 6.80
N LEU A 69 -1.44 -11.46 7.76
CA LEU A 69 -1.12 -11.66 9.18
C LEU A 69 -0.56 -13.06 9.48
N SER A 70 -0.63 -13.98 8.53
CA SER A 70 -0.02 -15.30 8.64
C SER A 70 1.38 -15.35 8.02
N HIS A 71 1.74 -14.32 7.22
CA HIS A 71 3.01 -14.24 6.50
C HIS A 71 3.58 -12.84 6.53
N PHE A 72 4.28 -12.51 7.60
CA PHE A 72 4.81 -11.18 7.85
C PHE A 72 5.79 -10.71 6.77
N GLN A 73 6.59 -11.65 6.23
CA GLN A 73 7.51 -11.34 5.13
C GLN A 73 6.75 -10.91 3.88
N ASN A 74 5.61 -11.53 3.56
CA ASN A 74 4.80 -11.13 2.43
C ASN A 74 4.28 -9.70 2.60
N THR A 75 3.77 -9.36 3.78
CA THR A 75 3.32 -8.00 4.09
C THR A 75 4.46 -6.99 3.90
N ARG A 76 5.64 -7.28 4.47
CA ARG A 76 6.84 -6.45 4.26
C ARG A 76 7.19 -6.28 2.80
N ASP A 77 7.21 -7.37 2.06
CA ASP A 77 7.66 -7.38 0.67
C ASP A 77 6.63 -6.72 -0.26
N HIS A 78 5.34 -6.82 0.06
CA HIS A 78 4.30 -6.07 -0.65
C HIS A 78 4.44 -4.55 -0.45
N LEU A 79 4.72 -4.11 0.77
CA LEU A 79 4.99 -2.68 1.04
C LEU A 79 6.19 -2.20 0.24
N LYS A 80 7.30 -2.93 0.26
CA LYS A 80 8.50 -2.61 -0.53
C LYS A 80 8.23 -2.63 -2.03
N GLN A 81 7.47 -3.63 -2.50
CA GLN A 81 7.14 -3.73 -3.91
C GLN A 81 6.25 -2.57 -4.36
N ALA A 82 5.31 -2.13 -3.52
CA ALA A 82 4.49 -0.96 -3.82
C ALA A 82 5.35 0.30 -3.98
N VAL A 83 6.35 0.49 -3.12
CA VAL A 83 7.32 1.58 -3.26
C VAL A 83 8.12 1.46 -4.56
N MET A 84 8.62 0.26 -4.88
CA MET A 84 9.37 0.03 -6.12
C MET A 84 8.53 0.29 -7.36
N ASP A 85 7.25 -0.06 -7.32
CA ASP A 85 6.33 0.22 -8.43
C ASP A 85 6.14 1.72 -8.65
N GLN A 86 5.99 2.49 -7.57
CA GLN A 86 5.92 3.95 -7.65
C GLN A 86 7.23 4.55 -8.18
N LEU A 87 8.37 4.07 -7.70
CA LEU A 87 9.67 4.54 -8.20
C LEU A 87 9.86 4.23 -9.69
N ASN A 88 9.39 3.07 -10.16
CA ASN A 88 9.42 2.74 -11.58
C ASN A 88 8.56 3.69 -12.41
N VAL A 89 7.34 4.02 -11.93
CA VAL A 89 6.49 5.03 -12.59
C VAL A 89 7.20 6.38 -12.63
N ILE A 90 7.76 6.83 -11.51
CA ILE A 90 8.46 8.11 -11.42
C ILE A 90 9.67 8.14 -12.37
N ALA A 91 10.46 7.07 -12.41
CA ALA A 91 11.61 6.97 -13.33
C ALA A 91 11.20 6.96 -14.81
N SER A 92 9.99 6.51 -15.12
CA SER A 92 9.48 6.46 -16.49
C SER A 92 8.93 7.81 -16.98
N LEU A 93 8.64 8.76 -16.10
CA LEU A 93 7.96 10.02 -16.47
C LEU A 93 8.66 10.78 -17.57
N GLY A 94 10.01 10.79 -17.55
CA GLY A 94 10.82 11.52 -18.54
C GLY A 94 10.76 10.93 -19.96
N ASP A 95 10.30 9.69 -20.09
CA ASP A 95 10.23 8.99 -21.38
C ASP A 95 8.78 8.69 -21.81
N MET A 96 7.79 9.07 -20.96
CA MET A 96 6.37 8.80 -21.24
C MET A 96 5.82 9.77 -22.28
N ASP A 97 5.42 9.22 -23.40
CA ASP A 97 4.70 9.87 -24.49
C ASP A 97 3.28 9.24 -24.54
N VAL A 98 2.33 9.87 -23.86
CA VAL A 98 0.95 9.35 -23.68
C VAL A 98 0.11 9.62 -24.92
N ASP A 99 0.33 10.74 -25.61
CA ASP A 99 -0.40 11.10 -26.81
C ASP A 99 0.19 10.42 -28.08
N GLN A 100 1.34 9.73 -27.93
CA GLN A 100 2.05 9.01 -28.99
C GLN A 100 2.42 9.94 -30.18
N ASN A 101 2.58 11.22 -29.90
CA ASN A 101 2.98 12.21 -30.91
C ASN A 101 4.48 12.45 -30.84
N ALA A 102 5.24 11.65 -31.55
CA ALA A 102 6.69 11.71 -31.58
C ALA A 102 7.27 13.11 -31.96
N SER A 103 6.43 14.04 -32.39
CA SER A 103 6.88 15.38 -32.78
C SER A 103 7.01 16.35 -31.59
N ASN A 104 6.35 16.10 -30.46
CA ASN A 104 6.43 16.91 -29.25
C ASN A 104 7.24 16.27 -28.11
N GLY A 105 7.56 14.97 -28.24
CA GLY A 105 8.35 14.23 -27.25
C GLY A 105 7.56 13.87 -25.99
N PRO A 106 8.23 13.59 -24.85
CA PRO A 106 7.59 13.20 -23.61
C PRO A 106 6.61 14.25 -23.07
N ASP A 107 5.51 13.81 -22.46
CA ASP A 107 4.40 14.64 -22.03
C ASP A 107 4.51 15.16 -20.59
N PHE A 108 5.42 14.64 -19.80
CA PHE A 108 5.52 14.97 -18.39
C PHE A 108 6.69 15.88 -18.07
N ASP A 109 6.40 16.90 -17.26
CA ASP A 109 7.42 17.78 -16.68
C ASP A 109 8.04 17.12 -15.46
N THR A 110 9.26 16.64 -15.61
CA THR A 110 10.02 15.99 -14.54
C THR A 110 10.63 16.94 -13.53
N ASP A 111 10.64 18.25 -13.80
CA ASP A 111 11.11 19.24 -12.84
C ASP A 111 10.04 19.59 -11.78
N HIS A 112 8.79 19.23 -12.03
CA HIS A 112 7.64 19.55 -11.17
C HIS A 112 6.84 18.32 -10.76
N VAL A 113 7.50 17.33 -10.19
CA VAL A 113 6.85 16.12 -9.70
C VAL A 113 6.41 16.29 -8.25
N TYR A 114 5.12 16.04 -7.98
CA TYR A 114 4.51 16.10 -6.66
C TYR A 114 3.86 14.76 -6.32
N LEU A 115 3.82 14.44 -5.02
CA LEU A 115 3.20 13.21 -4.56
C LEU A 115 2.04 13.51 -3.61
N VAL A 116 0.88 12.95 -3.91
CA VAL A 116 -0.28 12.96 -3.01
C VAL A 116 -0.64 11.53 -2.69
N GLY A 117 -0.65 11.18 -1.41
CA GLY A 117 -1.04 9.86 -0.94
C GLY A 117 -2.18 9.95 0.06
N HIS A 118 -3.11 8.99 0.02
CA HIS A 118 -4.21 8.88 0.96
C HIS A 118 -4.27 7.47 1.55
N SER A 119 -4.44 7.36 2.89
CA SER A 119 -4.55 6.10 3.61
C SER A 119 -3.34 5.20 3.34
N LEU A 120 -3.53 3.96 2.89
CA LEU A 120 -2.43 3.08 2.47
C LEU A 120 -1.52 3.72 1.40
N GLY A 121 -2.11 4.53 0.50
CA GLY A 121 -1.33 5.30 -0.48
C GLY A 121 -0.48 6.41 0.15
N ALA A 122 -0.86 6.95 1.31
CA ALA A 122 -0.03 7.87 2.08
C ALA A 122 1.17 7.14 2.73
N MET A 123 0.94 5.94 3.25
CA MET A 123 1.99 5.10 3.85
C MET A 123 3.07 4.73 2.81
N VAL A 124 2.65 4.22 1.66
CA VAL A 124 3.55 3.91 0.54
C VAL A 124 4.19 5.18 -0.01
N GLY A 125 3.40 6.26 -0.15
CA GLY A 125 3.85 7.53 -0.71
C GLY A 125 4.93 8.21 0.11
N LEU A 126 4.82 8.21 1.45
CA LEU A 126 5.85 8.74 2.33
C LEU A 126 7.19 8.04 2.09
N THR A 127 7.17 6.71 2.10
CA THR A 127 8.37 5.90 1.85
C THR A 127 8.91 6.14 0.44
N THR A 128 8.04 6.20 -0.57
CA THR A 128 8.42 6.50 -1.95
C THR A 128 9.13 7.85 -2.06
N ALA A 129 8.57 8.91 -1.47
CA ALA A 129 9.17 10.24 -1.50
C ALA A 129 10.53 10.28 -0.79
N ALA A 130 10.65 9.62 0.36
CA ALA A 130 11.91 9.51 1.08
C ALA A 130 12.98 8.83 0.22
N VAL A 131 12.65 7.67 -0.36
CA VAL A 131 13.59 6.88 -1.17
C VAL A 131 13.94 7.59 -2.49
N ALA A 132 12.95 8.16 -3.18
CA ALA A 132 13.17 8.91 -4.41
C ALA A 132 14.16 10.08 -4.18
N ASN A 133 13.94 10.86 -3.12
CA ASN A 133 14.72 12.06 -2.86
C ASN A 133 16.09 11.81 -2.21
N ILE A 134 16.34 10.61 -1.69
CA ILE A 134 17.68 10.16 -1.29
C ILE A 134 18.43 9.51 -2.46
N SER A 135 17.70 9.03 -3.47
CA SER A 135 18.30 8.37 -4.62
C SER A 135 19.28 9.27 -5.36
N THR A 136 20.39 8.69 -5.79
CA THR A 136 21.36 9.33 -6.67
C THR A 136 21.18 8.98 -8.14
N ARG A 137 20.12 8.27 -8.48
CA ARG A 137 19.80 7.88 -9.86
C ARG A 137 19.29 9.09 -10.63
N ALA A 138 19.88 9.32 -11.79
CA ALA A 138 19.55 10.47 -12.63
C ALA A 138 18.16 10.36 -13.30
N ASP A 139 17.65 9.14 -13.45
CA ASP A 139 16.31 8.86 -14.03
C ASP A 139 15.17 8.98 -13.02
N ILE A 140 15.46 9.19 -11.75
CA ILE A 140 14.43 9.44 -10.72
C ILE A 140 14.37 10.95 -10.45
N PRO A 141 13.37 11.65 -10.99
CA PRO A 141 13.18 13.07 -10.70
C PRO A 141 12.87 13.29 -9.22
N ARG A 142 13.30 14.46 -8.73
CA ARG A 142 13.02 14.85 -7.35
C ARG A 142 11.53 15.11 -7.15
N ILE A 143 10.96 14.56 -6.09
CA ILE A 143 9.62 14.93 -5.61
C ILE A 143 9.73 16.27 -4.90
N GLN A 144 9.08 17.29 -5.45
CA GLN A 144 9.19 18.69 -5.02
C GLN A 144 8.41 18.95 -3.72
N ALA A 145 7.27 18.31 -3.53
CA ALA A 145 6.49 18.35 -2.30
C ALA A 145 5.58 17.13 -2.19
N THR A 146 5.14 16.83 -0.95
CA THR A 146 4.23 15.73 -0.68
C THR A 146 3.00 16.19 0.10
N ALA A 147 1.86 15.54 -0.14
CA ALA A 147 0.69 15.57 0.73
C ALA A 147 0.37 14.15 1.21
N ILE A 148 0.50 13.94 2.50
CA ILE A 148 0.34 12.66 3.19
C ILE A 148 -0.97 12.74 3.99
N LEU A 149 -2.02 12.13 3.46
CA LEU A 149 -3.38 12.29 3.96
C LEU A 149 -3.84 11.00 4.63
N ASN A 150 -4.22 11.08 5.90
CA ASN A 150 -4.71 9.93 6.68
C ASN A 150 -3.79 8.71 6.60
N GLY A 151 -2.50 8.95 6.61
CA GLY A 151 -1.48 7.90 6.66
C GLY A 151 -1.22 7.46 8.10
N GLY A 152 -0.41 6.41 8.25
CA GLY A 152 0.01 5.93 9.56
C GLY A 152 1.34 5.20 9.47
N GLY A 153 1.94 4.98 10.61
CA GLY A 153 3.14 4.16 10.81
C GLY A 153 2.94 3.21 11.97
N GLN A 154 3.96 2.42 12.29
CA GLN A 154 3.82 1.31 13.23
C GLN A 154 2.66 0.39 12.85
N LEU A 155 2.72 -0.14 11.64
CA LEU A 155 1.57 -0.78 10.98
C LEU A 155 0.93 -1.89 11.81
N THR A 156 1.69 -2.58 12.65
CA THR A 156 1.13 -3.61 13.53
C THR A 156 0.24 -3.01 14.61
N ARG A 157 0.64 -1.91 15.22
CA ARG A 157 -0.15 -1.20 16.23
C ARG A 157 -1.34 -0.49 15.60
N LEU A 158 -1.15 0.04 14.41
CA LEU A 158 -2.26 0.59 13.64
C LEU A 158 -3.35 -0.47 13.42
N LEU A 159 -2.99 -1.67 12.98
CA LEU A 159 -3.94 -2.76 12.78
C LEU A 159 -4.60 -3.22 14.07
N GLU A 160 -3.84 -3.29 15.16
CA GLU A 160 -4.33 -3.66 16.49
C GLU A 160 -5.35 -2.65 17.05
N ASN A 161 -5.21 -1.37 16.70
CA ASN A 161 -6.04 -0.29 17.21
C ASN A 161 -7.07 0.25 16.21
N SER A 162 -7.01 -0.20 14.96
CA SER A 162 -7.99 0.20 13.95
C SER A 162 -9.41 -0.26 14.33
N PRO A 163 -10.38 0.64 14.50
CA PRO A 163 -11.75 0.24 14.82
C PRO A 163 -12.50 -0.41 13.65
N ASN A 164 -11.88 -0.52 12.49
CA ASN A 164 -12.50 -1.09 11.30
C ASN A 164 -12.95 -2.54 11.55
N THR A 165 -14.22 -2.84 11.20
CA THR A 165 -14.83 -4.14 11.46
C THR A 165 -14.49 -5.22 10.42
N GLU A 166 -13.87 -4.86 9.32
CA GLU A 166 -13.55 -5.81 8.24
C GLU A 166 -12.10 -6.31 8.31
N PHE A 167 -11.17 -5.45 8.72
CA PHE A 167 -9.74 -5.80 8.74
C PHE A 167 -8.97 -5.21 9.93
N GLY A 168 -9.62 -4.50 10.81
CA GLY A 168 -9.02 -3.87 11.99
C GLY A 168 -9.09 -4.74 13.26
N ALA A 169 -8.93 -4.10 14.38
CA ALA A 169 -8.86 -4.73 15.70
C ALA A 169 -9.96 -5.78 15.96
N PRO A 170 -11.25 -5.52 15.69
CA PRO A 170 -12.29 -6.49 16.00
C PRO A 170 -12.07 -7.88 15.35
N VAL A 171 -11.60 -7.90 14.09
CA VAL A 171 -11.35 -9.14 13.37
C VAL A 171 -10.01 -9.75 13.76
N ILE A 172 -8.98 -8.92 13.86
CA ILE A 172 -7.62 -9.36 14.18
C ILE A 172 -7.57 -9.95 15.58
N LEU A 173 -8.12 -9.27 16.57
CA LEU A 173 -8.10 -9.72 17.96
C LEU A 173 -8.92 -11.00 18.16
N ALA A 174 -10.06 -11.13 17.49
CA ALA A 174 -10.85 -12.35 17.52
C ALA A 174 -10.09 -13.54 16.91
N GLY A 175 -9.42 -13.34 15.77
CA GLY A 175 -8.60 -14.37 15.12
C GLY A 175 -7.41 -14.80 15.96
N LEU A 176 -6.72 -13.86 16.58
CA LEU A 176 -5.60 -14.12 17.47
C LEU A 176 -6.04 -14.87 18.74
N ALA A 177 -7.15 -14.44 19.35
CA ALA A 177 -7.72 -15.10 20.53
C ALA A 177 -8.15 -16.54 20.22
N ALA A 178 -8.73 -16.79 19.05
CA ALA A 178 -9.09 -18.13 18.60
C ALA A 178 -7.84 -19.03 18.43
N SER A 179 -6.68 -18.43 18.20
CA SER A 179 -5.37 -19.11 18.12
C SER A 179 -4.62 -19.15 19.47
N GLY A 180 -5.27 -18.75 20.57
CA GLY A 180 -4.68 -18.72 21.91
C GLY A 180 -3.80 -17.51 22.22
N LEU A 181 -3.77 -16.51 21.32
CA LEU A 181 -3.05 -15.25 21.52
C LEU A 181 -4.01 -14.19 22.08
N ASN A 182 -4.14 -14.14 23.36
CA ASN A 182 -5.04 -13.20 24.03
C ASN A 182 -4.29 -11.91 24.41
N GLN A 183 -4.95 -10.77 24.26
CA GLN A 183 -4.42 -9.47 24.67
C GLN A 183 -3.92 -9.50 26.13
N ASN A 184 -2.96 -8.66 26.42
CA ASN A 184 -2.31 -8.55 27.74
C ASN A 184 -1.55 -9.83 28.17
N THR A 185 -1.21 -10.71 27.24
CA THR A 185 -0.35 -11.85 27.51
C THR A 185 1.02 -11.69 26.86
N LYS A 186 2.04 -12.30 27.46
CA LYS A 186 3.40 -12.28 26.92
C LYS A 186 3.49 -12.82 25.49
N ASN A 187 2.72 -13.84 25.18
CA ASN A 187 2.73 -14.45 23.84
C ASN A 187 2.12 -13.49 22.79
N TYR A 188 1.08 -12.78 23.16
CA TYR A 188 0.46 -11.76 22.33
C TYR A 188 1.44 -10.62 22.01
N GLU A 189 2.08 -10.05 23.04
CA GLU A 189 3.08 -9.01 22.84
C GLU A 189 4.29 -9.49 22.02
N SER A 190 4.71 -10.73 22.25
CA SER A 190 5.78 -11.32 21.45
C SER A 190 5.41 -11.47 19.98
N TYR A 191 4.17 -11.85 19.68
CA TYR A 191 3.66 -11.94 18.31
C TYR A 191 3.75 -10.58 17.59
N PHE A 192 3.22 -9.51 18.20
CA PHE A 192 3.25 -8.17 17.60
C PHE A 192 4.66 -7.62 17.48
N ASN A 193 5.52 -7.85 18.46
CA ASN A 193 6.91 -7.43 18.41
C ASN A 193 7.68 -8.13 17.28
N VAL A 194 7.46 -9.43 17.09
CA VAL A 194 8.07 -10.17 15.97
C VAL A 194 7.52 -9.68 14.65
N PHE A 195 6.21 -9.47 14.57
CA PHE A 195 5.58 -8.96 13.36
C PHE A 195 6.14 -7.57 12.99
N GLN A 196 6.16 -6.63 13.93
CA GLN A 196 6.72 -5.29 13.69
C GLN A 196 8.19 -5.39 13.25
N GLY A 197 9.02 -6.15 13.96
CA GLY A 197 10.43 -6.31 13.61
C GLY A 197 10.66 -6.89 12.21
N ILE A 198 9.76 -7.73 11.72
CA ILE A 198 9.84 -8.26 10.35
C ILE A 198 9.44 -7.21 9.32
N ILE A 199 8.38 -6.43 9.57
CA ILE A 199 7.88 -5.47 8.60
C ILE A 199 8.57 -4.10 8.65
N ASP A 200 9.35 -3.81 9.68
CA ASP A 200 10.00 -2.52 9.92
C ASP A 200 10.69 -1.94 8.68
N SER A 201 11.34 -2.77 7.90
CA SER A 201 12.01 -2.32 6.68
C SER A 201 11.06 -1.91 5.53
N GLY A 202 9.77 -2.05 5.72
CA GLY A 202 8.71 -1.57 4.83
C GLY A 202 7.75 -0.60 5.52
N ASP A 203 7.86 -0.43 6.84
CA ASP A 203 6.98 0.44 7.61
C ASP A 203 7.33 1.92 7.39
N PRO A 204 6.38 2.78 6.99
CA PRO A 204 6.63 4.19 6.71
C PRO A 204 7.19 4.98 7.89
N ILE A 205 6.95 4.58 9.13
CA ILE A 205 7.48 5.26 10.33
C ILE A 205 9.01 5.35 10.28
N ASN A 206 9.67 4.32 9.73
CA ASN A 206 11.13 4.25 9.65
C ASN A 206 11.71 5.14 8.53
N PHE A 207 10.86 5.74 7.69
CA PHE A 207 11.27 6.62 6.59
C PHE A 207 10.93 8.10 6.83
N ALA A 208 10.20 8.43 7.89
CA ALA A 208 9.81 9.80 8.20
C ALA A 208 11.02 10.72 8.44
N ALA A 209 12.00 10.24 9.20
CA ALA A 209 13.25 10.98 9.44
C ALA A 209 14.05 11.19 8.15
N GLN A 210 14.09 10.19 7.28
CA GLN A 210 14.75 10.29 5.98
C GLN A 210 14.05 11.32 5.08
N LEU A 211 12.71 11.29 5.01
CA LEU A 211 11.96 12.30 4.26
C LEU A 211 12.26 13.72 4.77
N THR A 212 12.25 13.91 6.09
CA THR A 212 12.59 15.18 6.71
C THR A 212 14.01 15.63 6.34
N ALA A 213 14.98 14.71 6.37
CA ALA A 213 16.38 15.01 6.03
C ALA A 213 16.59 15.43 4.57
N THR A 214 15.67 15.05 3.67
CA THR A 214 15.73 15.53 2.26
C THR A 214 15.31 16.99 2.08
N GLY A 215 14.72 17.61 3.10
CA GLY A 215 14.16 18.95 3.04
C GLY A 215 12.91 19.05 2.14
N THR A 216 12.27 17.94 1.83
CA THR A 216 11.05 17.93 1.01
C THR A 216 9.89 18.53 1.79
N PRO A 217 9.27 19.63 1.29
CA PRO A 217 8.05 20.16 1.90
C PRO A 217 6.96 19.07 1.96
N SER A 218 6.42 18.86 3.15
CA SER A 218 5.44 17.78 3.36
C SER A 218 4.25 18.33 4.15
N TYR A 219 3.05 18.15 3.59
CA TYR A 219 1.80 18.43 4.25
C TYR A 219 1.25 17.13 4.81
N PHE A 220 0.97 17.10 6.12
CA PHE A 220 0.33 15.97 6.78
C PHE A 220 -1.08 16.37 7.19
N MET A 221 -2.03 15.50 6.90
CA MET A 221 -3.41 15.65 7.34
C MET A 221 -3.88 14.36 8.00
N GLU A 222 -4.48 14.51 9.15
CA GLU A 222 -5.13 13.45 9.91
C GLU A 222 -6.61 13.80 10.09
N MET A 223 -7.46 12.79 10.22
CA MET A 223 -8.89 12.97 10.40
C MET A 223 -9.30 12.50 11.81
N THR A 224 -9.88 13.38 12.58
CA THR A 224 -10.43 13.00 13.90
C THR A 224 -11.52 11.95 13.72
N ASN A 225 -11.53 10.95 14.60
CA ASN A 225 -12.43 9.78 14.54
C ASN A 225 -12.30 8.95 13.25
N ASP A 226 -11.11 8.89 12.65
CA ASP A 226 -10.88 7.98 11.54
C ASP A 226 -11.15 6.53 11.98
N GLN A 227 -12.03 5.86 11.24
CA GLN A 227 -12.47 4.50 11.55
C GLN A 227 -11.55 3.42 10.95
N VAL A 228 -10.47 3.82 10.30
CA VAL A 228 -9.53 2.92 9.64
C VAL A 228 -8.11 3.13 10.16
N VAL A 229 -7.63 4.37 10.10
CA VAL A 229 -6.32 4.77 10.58
C VAL A 229 -6.51 5.67 11.79
N PRO A 230 -6.51 5.12 13.02
CA PRO A 230 -6.73 5.91 14.22
C PRO A 230 -5.62 6.95 14.40
N VAL A 231 -6.02 8.18 14.67
CA VAL A 231 -5.13 9.33 14.87
C VAL A 231 -4.59 9.39 16.28
N ASP A 232 -5.37 8.88 17.20
CA ASP A 232 -5.18 9.18 18.59
C ASP A 232 -4.77 7.96 19.40
N ALA A 233 -3.56 8.05 19.88
CA ALA A 233 -3.03 7.22 20.92
C ALA A 233 -3.58 7.56 22.31
N ASP A 234 -4.29 8.67 22.48
CA ASP A 234 -4.60 9.20 23.80
C ASP A 234 -5.56 8.32 24.59
N ASN A 235 -6.34 7.53 23.91
CA ASN A 235 -7.25 6.60 24.55
C ASN A 235 -6.79 5.15 24.47
N GLU A 236 -5.69 4.91 23.76
CA GLU A 236 -5.16 3.59 23.56
C GLU A 236 -3.70 3.53 24.02
N PRO A 237 -3.41 2.80 25.08
CA PRO A 237 -2.05 2.76 25.65
C PRO A 237 -1.00 2.15 24.72
N ASN A 238 -1.38 1.75 23.50
CA ASN A 238 -0.52 1.02 22.56
C ASN A 238 -0.50 1.63 21.16
N ALA A 239 -1.06 2.81 20.94
CA ALA A 239 -1.00 3.48 19.65
C ALA A 239 0.28 4.30 19.50
#